data_7c33f0b5e095afe3aa4dde3ba02000a8
#
_entry.id   7c33f0b5e095afe3aa4dde3ba02000a8
#
_cell.length_a   1.000
_cell.length_b   1.000
_cell.length_c   1.000
_cell.angle_alpha   90.00
_cell.angle_beta   90.00
_cell.angle_gamma   90.00
#
_symmetry.space_group_name_H-M   'P 1'
#
loop_
_entity.id
_entity.type
_entity.pdbx_description
1 polymer ?
#
loop_
_entity_poly.entity_id
_entity_poly.type
_entity_poly.pdbx_seq_one_letter_code
_entity_poly.pdbx_strand_id
1 'polypeptide(L)'
;MIKTDARMRLDRRRFLVGAAAIAGSALWPWPATAQSNRMRLILLGTGGGPRPRKASSAPAQVILLNDTAYVVDCGDGVARQLVFAGVALSSLRHIFLTHHHSDHNADYGNVVLLAWAAGLRTRVDAWGPPPLKRMTKQFFDLNAYDIATRIADEGRVPLVPLVHAHELNKGGPVMQDENLKVTAALVHHPPVVPAFGYRFDARDRSIVISGDTAPSDDLIKLAQGADVLVHDALYVPGIDRLVAGIPNATSLKQSIMSHHTTAEDAGRVAQAAGVKTLVLSHLVPAEDPAVTEQMWIDAARVHFRGPVIVGKDLLEI
;
A
#
# COMPACT_ATOMS: atom_id res chain seq x y z
N MET A 1 -3.37 -76.07 -15.69
CA MET A 1 -4.79 -76.32 -15.54
C MET A 1 -5.30 -75.23 -14.65
N ILE A 2 -6.12 -74.39 -15.00
CA ILE A 2 -7.40 -74.17 -15.62
C ILE A 2 -7.45 -72.69 -16.06
N LYS A 3 -7.70 -72.39 -17.26
CA LYS A 3 -8.52 -71.43 -17.98
C LYS A 3 -9.55 -70.70 -17.12
N THR A 4 -9.80 -69.41 -17.27
CA THR A 4 -10.74 -68.91 -18.29
C THR A 4 -10.66 -67.41 -18.45
N ASP A 5 -10.70 -67.06 -19.71
CA ASP A 5 -10.85 -65.76 -20.37
C ASP A 5 -12.30 -65.25 -20.16
N ALA A 6 -12.45 -63.94 -19.86
CA ALA A 6 -13.74 -63.26 -19.95
C ALA A 6 -13.52 -61.83 -20.49
N ARG A 7 -13.51 -61.72 -21.83
CA ARG A 7 -13.61 -60.47 -22.53
C ARG A 7 -15.01 -59.86 -22.33
N MET A 8 -15.13 -58.81 -21.62
CA MET A 8 -16.36 -58.00 -21.54
C MET A 8 -16.39 -57.04 -22.72
N ARG A 9 -17.24 -57.33 -23.72
CA ARG A 9 -17.57 -56.45 -24.83
C ARG A 9 -18.47 -55.32 -24.33
N LEU A 10 -17.97 -54.09 -24.31
CA LEU A 10 -18.76 -52.87 -24.12
C LEU A 10 -19.61 -52.57 -25.35
N ASP A 11 -20.93 -52.73 -25.18
CA ASP A 11 -21.93 -52.48 -26.22
C ASP A 11 -22.11 -50.95 -26.43
N ARG A 12 -21.74 -50.46 -27.60
CA ARG A 12 -21.70 -49.03 -27.98
C ARG A 12 -23.08 -48.43 -28.28
N ARG A 13 -24.18 -49.10 -27.98
CA ARG A 13 -25.54 -48.66 -28.38
C ARG A 13 -26.42 -48.10 -27.26
N ARG A 14 -25.92 -47.84 -26.08
CA ARG A 14 -26.72 -47.29 -24.95
C ARG A 14 -26.27 -45.95 -24.38
N PHE A 15 -25.58 -45.13 -25.20
CA PHE A 15 -25.08 -43.80 -24.76
C PHE A 15 -25.75 -42.62 -25.48
N LEU A 16 -26.96 -42.77 -25.99
CA LEU A 16 -27.68 -41.70 -26.73
C LEU A 16 -29.12 -41.45 -26.22
N VAL A 17 -29.37 -41.52 -24.92
CA VAL A 17 -30.59 -40.92 -24.35
C VAL A 17 -30.23 -40.37 -22.95
N GLY A 18 -29.91 -39.08 -22.86
CA GLY A 18 -29.60 -38.44 -21.59
C GLY A 18 -29.01 -37.05 -21.69
N ALA A 19 -29.18 -36.37 -22.82
CA ALA A 19 -28.65 -35.02 -23.01
C ALA A 19 -29.77 -34.03 -23.42
N ALA A 20 -30.76 -33.84 -22.57
CA ALA A 20 -31.76 -32.76 -22.78
C ALA A 20 -32.45 -32.41 -21.46
N ALA A 21 -31.74 -31.82 -20.51
CA ALA A 21 -32.34 -31.06 -19.38
C ALA A 21 -31.26 -30.36 -18.55
N ILE A 22 -30.41 -29.50 -19.12
CA ILE A 22 -29.71 -28.43 -18.39
C ILE A 22 -29.68 -27.20 -19.29
N ALA A 23 -30.81 -26.53 -19.42
CA ALA A 23 -30.88 -25.18 -19.97
C ALA A 23 -31.81 -24.40 -19.05
N GLY A 24 -31.25 -23.72 -18.07
CA GLY A 24 -32.02 -22.90 -17.14
C GLY A 24 -31.27 -22.50 -15.88
N SER A 25 -29.94 -22.42 -15.90
CA SER A 25 -29.25 -21.61 -14.89
C SER A 25 -29.42 -20.14 -15.27
N ALA A 26 -30.51 -19.55 -14.74
CA ALA A 26 -30.67 -18.10 -14.70
C ALA A 26 -29.37 -17.53 -14.11
N LEU A 27 -28.57 -16.87 -14.94
CA LEU A 27 -27.52 -15.98 -14.48
C LEU A 27 -28.23 -14.89 -13.65
N TRP A 28 -28.33 -15.14 -12.35
CA TRP A 28 -28.71 -14.09 -11.41
C TRP A 28 -27.64 -12.99 -11.61
N PRO A 29 -28.03 -11.80 -12.05
CA PRO A 29 -27.04 -10.73 -12.11
C PRO A 29 -26.57 -10.53 -10.67
N TRP A 30 -25.29 -10.80 -10.43
CA TRP A 30 -24.64 -10.38 -9.21
C TRP A 30 -24.96 -8.90 -9.07
N PRO A 31 -25.48 -8.42 -7.94
CA PRO A 31 -25.72 -7.00 -7.79
C PRO A 31 -24.38 -6.32 -8.05
N ALA A 32 -24.28 -5.56 -9.12
CA ALA A 32 -23.21 -4.61 -9.29
C ALA A 32 -23.30 -3.72 -8.04
N THR A 33 -22.39 -3.90 -7.09
CA THR A 33 -22.27 -2.99 -5.95
C THR A 33 -22.12 -1.62 -6.58
N ALA A 34 -23.11 -0.76 -6.35
CA ALA A 34 -23.06 0.62 -6.79
C ALA A 34 -21.74 1.17 -6.29
N GLN A 35 -20.82 1.39 -7.22
CA GLN A 35 -19.49 1.86 -6.95
C GLN A 35 -19.64 3.19 -6.22
N SER A 36 -19.22 3.24 -4.97
CA SER A 36 -19.34 4.46 -4.19
C SER A 36 -18.37 5.47 -4.80
N ASN A 37 -18.89 6.58 -5.35
CA ASN A 37 -18.08 7.73 -5.79
C ASN A 37 -17.38 8.43 -4.61
N ARG A 38 -17.13 7.70 -3.52
CA ARG A 38 -16.48 8.18 -2.31
C ARG A 38 -15.04 7.69 -2.27
N MET A 39 -14.16 8.60 -1.85
CA MET A 39 -12.76 8.27 -1.61
C MET A 39 -12.65 7.28 -0.45
N ARG A 40 -12.03 6.13 -0.68
CA ARG A 40 -11.75 5.07 0.29
C ARG A 40 -10.24 4.99 0.53
N LEU A 41 -9.83 4.84 1.76
CA LEU A 41 -8.45 4.56 2.15
C LEU A 41 -8.38 3.16 2.74
N ILE A 42 -7.47 2.33 2.24
CA ILE A 42 -7.17 1.03 2.83
C ILE A 42 -5.70 0.99 3.21
N LEU A 43 -5.42 0.64 4.46
CA LEU A 43 -4.07 0.42 4.94
C LEU A 43 -3.62 -0.97 4.49
N LEU A 44 -2.72 -1.06 3.52
CA LEU A 44 -2.24 -2.34 2.98
C LEU A 44 -1.20 -2.99 3.89
N GLY A 45 -0.37 -2.17 4.54
CA GLY A 45 0.62 -2.59 5.50
C GLY A 45 0.90 -1.49 6.51
N THR A 46 1.05 -1.85 7.77
CA THR A 46 1.09 -0.92 8.91
C THR A 46 2.30 -1.06 9.82
N GLY A 47 3.13 -2.07 9.59
CA GLY A 47 4.32 -2.30 10.41
C GLY A 47 5.53 -1.51 9.94
N GLY A 48 6.17 -0.73 10.81
CA GLY A 48 7.34 0.09 10.48
C GLY A 48 8.66 -0.68 10.49
N GLY A 49 9.55 -0.38 9.53
CA GLY A 49 10.89 -0.93 9.37
C GLY A 49 10.97 -2.15 8.43
N PRO A 50 12.19 -2.48 7.93
CA PRO A 50 12.40 -3.34 6.77
C PRO A 50 12.34 -4.85 7.06
N ARG A 51 12.18 -5.26 8.32
CA ARG A 51 12.17 -6.69 8.65
C ARG A 51 10.82 -7.32 8.32
N PRO A 52 10.79 -8.47 7.62
CA PRO A 52 9.55 -9.21 7.41
C PRO A 52 8.91 -9.57 8.76
N ARG A 53 7.58 -9.48 8.81
CA ARG A 53 6.77 -9.73 10.02
C ARG A 53 5.72 -10.77 9.75
N LYS A 54 5.24 -11.38 10.83
CA LYS A 54 4.24 -12.45 10.73
C LYS A 54 2.81 -11.89 10.65
N ALA A 55 2.53 -10.83 11.38
CA ALA A 55 1.18 -10.31 11.56
C ALA A 55 0.95 -8.95 10.91
N SER A 56 1.99 -8.28 10.41
CA SER A 56 1.87 -7.01 9.70
C SER A 56 2.78 -6.95 8.48
N SER A 57 2.30 -6.37 7.40
CA SER A 57 3.05 -6.10 6.18
C SER A 57 3.82 -4.79 6.29
N ALA A 58 4.80 -4.61 5.41
CA ALA A 58 5.55 -3.36 5.29
C ALA A 58 4.65 -2.20 4.83
N PRO A 59 5.03 -0.93 5.12
CA PRO A 59 4.17 0.22 4.88
C PRO A 59 3.71 0.33 3.44
N ALA A 60 2.41 0.37 3.26
CA ALA A 60 1.75 0.70 2.00
C ALA A 60 0.28 1.06 2.26
N GLN A 61 -0.26 1.99 1.49
CA GLN A 61 -1.66 2.38 1.53
C GLN A 61 -2.22 2.45 0.11
N VAL A 62 -3.52 2.25 -0.05
CA VAL A 62 -4.21 2.54 -1.31
C VAL A 62 -5.40 3.46 -1.08
N ILE A 63 -5.47 4.49 -1.89
CA ILE A 63 -6.66 5.34 -2.04
C ILE A 63 -7.39 4.87 -3.28
N LEU A 64 -8.69 4.60 -3.14
CA LEU A 64 -9.55 4.15 -4.22
C LEU A 64 -10.62 5.21 -4.48
N LEU A 65 -10.75 5.60 -5.74
CA LEU A 65 -11.81 6.50 -6.19
C LEU A 65 -12.14 6.20 -7.67
N ASN A 66 -13.40 5.94 -7.97
CA ASN A 66 -13.90 5.69 -9.33
C ASN A 66 -13.05 4.65 -10.11
N ASP A 67 -12.83 3.46 -9.57
CA ASP A 67 -12.02 2.38 -10.18
C ASP A 67 -10.52 2.70 -10.38
N THR A 68 -10.05 3.79 -9.81
CA THR A 68 -8.66 4.20 -9.88
C THR A 68 -7.96 3.91 -8.55
N ALA A 69 -6.86 3.19 -8.60
CA ALA A 69 -6.02 2.92 -7.44
C ALA A 69 -4.80 3.86 -7.44
N TYR A 70 -4.67 4.60 -6.33
CA TYR A 70 -3.55 5.48 -5.99
C TYR A 70 -2.81 4.83 -4.84
N VAL A 71 -1.66 4.21 -5.10
CA VAL A 71 -0.87 3.49 -4.10
C VAL A 71 0.16 4.44 -3.50
N VAL A 72 0.26 4.50 -2.18
CA VAL A 72 1.29 5.24 -1.46
C VAL A 72 2.19 4.25 -0.76
N ASP A 73 3.46 4.30 -1.09
CA ASP A 73 4.50 3.36 -0.74
C ASP A 73 4.25 1.92 -1.23
N CYS A 74 5.34 1.22 -1.41
CA CYS A 74 5.36 -0.12 -1.99
C CYS A 74 6.29 -1.02 -1.18
N GLY A 75 5.98 -1.20 0.09
CA GLY A 75 6.68 -2.14 0.94
C GLY A 75 6.47 -3.59 0.51
N ASP A 76 7.25 -4.48 1.11
CA ASP A 76 7.19 -5.92 0.83
C ASP A 76 5.76 -6.47 0.88
N GLY A 77 5.34 -7.16 -0.17
CA GLY A 77 4.03 -7.79 -0.29
C GLY A 77 2.89 -6.88 -0.74
N VAL A 78 3.13 -5.62 -1.13
CA VAL A 78 2.07 -4.66 -1.50
C VAL A 78 1.10 -5.19 -2.56
N ALA A 79 1.59 -5.91 -3.58
CA ALA A 79 0.72 -6.49 -4.62
C ALA A 79 -0.22 -7.55 -4.05
N ARG A 80 0.26 -8.38 -3.12
CA ARG A 80 -0.57 -9.37 -2.42
C ARG A 80 -1.62 -8.71 -1.54
N GLN A 81 -1.23 -7.65 -0.83
CA GLN A 81 -2.13 -6.89 0.03
C GLN A 81 -3.23 -6.19 -0.77
N LEU A 82 -2.94 -5.65 -1.95
CA LEU A 82 -3.96 -5.14 -2.89
C LEU A 82 -4.99 -6.22 -3.25
N VAL A 83 -4.53 -7.45 -3.55
CA VAL A 83 -5.42 -8.58 -3.86
C VAL A 83 -6.27 -8.96 -2.64
N PHE A 84 -5.70 -9.01 -1.44
CA PHE A 84 -6.45 -9.27 -0.20
C PHE A 84 -7.47 -8.17 0.11
N ALA A 85 -7.16 -6.93 -0.22
CA ALA A 85 -8.10 -5.80 -0.13
C ALA A 85 -9.20 -5.82 -1.20
N GLY A 86 -9.21 -6.81 -2.11
CA GLY A 86 -10.17 -6.89 -3.21
C GLY A 86 -9.93 -5.86 -4.32
N VAL A 87 -8.73 -5.27 -4.39
CA VAL A 87 -8.36 -4.27 -5.39
C VAL A 87 -7.82 -4.96 -6.62
N ALA A 88 -8.45 -4.73 -7.77
CA ALA A 88 -7.96 -5.24 -9.03
C ALA A 88 -6.61 -4.57 -9.37
N LEU A 89 -5.54 -5.36 -9.54
CA LEU A 89 -4.22 -4.82 -9.89
C LEU A 89 -4.23 -4.03 -11.20
N SER A 90 -5.14 -4.34 -12.12
CA SER A 90 -5.34 -3.59 -13.36
C SER A 90 -5.92 -2.18 -13.17
N SER A 91 -6.43 -1.84 -11.98
CA SER A 91 -6.89 -0.50 -11.64
C SER A 91 -5.78 0.46 -11.21
N LEU A 92 -4.55 -0.03 -11.05
CA LEU A 92 -3.38 0.78 -10.69
C LEU A 92 -3.14 1.88 -11.73
N ARG A 93 -3.09 3.13 -11.28
CA ARG A 93 -2.81 4.30 -12.14
C ARG A 93 -1.70 5.17 -11.59
N HIS A 94 -1.60 5.29 -10.27
CA HIS A 94 -0.61 6.16 -9.65
C HIS A 94 0.08 5.46 -8.48
N ILE A 95 1.38 5.70 -8.37
CA ILE A 95 2.21 5.28 -7.24
C ILE A 95 2.90 6.52 -6.70
N PHE A 96 2.90 6.68 -5.38
CA PHE A 96 3.58 7.77 -4.68
C PHE A 96 4.55 7.16 -3.68
N LEU A 97 5.85 7.36 -3.87
CA LEU A 97 6.86 6.95 -2.89
C LEU A 97 7.20 8.13 -1.99
N THR A 98 7.08 7.93 -0.70
CA THR A 98 7.38 8.97 0.29
C THR A 98 8.88 9.20 0.39
N HIS A 99 9.67 8.15 0.43
CA HIS A 99 11.12 8.18 0.51
C HIS A 99 11.75 6.84 0.11
N HIS A 100 13.08 6.76 0.11
CA HIS A 100 13.80 5.57 -0.34
C HIS A 100 14.39 4.71 0.79
N HIS A 101 13.57 4.33 1.79
CA HIS A 101 13.86 3.14 2.59
C HIS A 101 13.23 1.89 1.95
N SER A 102 13.85 0.73 2.19
CA SER A 102 13.42 -0.52 1.55
C SER A 102 12.04 -0.98 1.98
N ASP A 103 11.60 -0.68 3.20
CA ASP A 103 10.25 -0.99 3.66
C ASP A 103 9.16 -0.13 2.98
N HIS A 104 9.52 0.96 2.29
CA HIS A 104 8.62 1.80 1.51
C HIS A 104 8.68 1.56 0.01
N ASN A 105 9.72 0.89 -0.50
CA ASN A 105 9.92 0.79 -1.95
C ASN A 105 10.40 -0.56 -2.47
N ALA A 106 10.59 -1.58 -1.61
CA ALA A 106 11.15 -2.87 -2.02
C ALA A 106 10.36 -3.51 -3.17
N ASP A 107 9.04 -3.41 -3.13
CA ASP A 107 8.14 -3.98 -4.14
C ASP A 107 7.63 -2.95 -5.17
N TYR A 108 8.21 -1.76 -5.25
CA TYR A 108 7.79 -0.73 -6.20
C TYR A 108 7.74 -1.22 -7.66
N GLY A 109 8.82 -1.79 -8.15
CA GLY A 109 8.84 -2.33 -9.52
C GLY A 109 8.00 -3.61 -9.63
N ASN A 110 8.01 -4.43 -8.58
CA ASN A 110 7.30 -5.69 -8.54
C ASN A 110 5.77 -5.51 -8.61
N VAL A 111 5.20 -4.51 -7.91
CA VAL A 111 3.75 -4.25 -8.01
C VAL A 111 3.33 -3.89 -9.44
N VAL A 112 4.16 -3.15 -10.18
CA VAL A 112 3.92 -2.79 -11.58
C VAL A 112 4.00 -4.03 -12.48
N LEU A 113 5.02 -4.88 -12.32
CA LEU A 113 5.18 -6.11 -13.07
C LEU A 113 4.01 -7.08 -12.83
N LEU A 114 3.60 -7.25 -11.57
CA LEU A 114 2.49 -8.11 -11.21
C LEU A 114 1.13 -7.54 -11.66
N ALA A 115 0.95 -6.23 -11.64
CA ALA A 115 -0.23 -5.58 -12.19
C ALA A 115 -0.33 -5.82 -13.71
N TRP A 116 0.78 -5.69 -14.43
CA TRP A 116 0.85 -6.01 -15.84
C TRP A 116 0.56 -7.50 -16.12
N ALA A 117 1.12 -8.40 -15.32
CA ALA A 117 0.81 -9.82 -15.38
C ALA A 117 -0.69 -10.09 -15.13
N ALA A 118 -1.33 -9.32 -14.28
CA ALA A 118 -2.76 -9.39 -13.96
C ALA A 118 -3.66 -8.59 -14.93
N GLY A 119 -3.14 -8.11 -16.05
CA GLY A 119 -3.95 -7.50 -17.12
C GLY A 119 -3.94 -5.98 -17.16
N LEU A 120 -3.05 -5.30 -16.43
CA LEU A 120 -2.84 -3.85 -16.58
C LEU A 120 -2.41 -3.55 -18.03
N ARG A 121 -3.10 -2.61 -18.68
CA ARG A 121 -2.83 -2.18 -20.07
C ARG A 121 -2.78 -0.66 -20.22
N THR A 122 -2.93 0.04 -19.13
CA THR A 122 -3.03 1.50 -19.07
C THR A 122 -1.80 2.10 -18.44
N ARG A 123 -1.62 3.39 -18.67
CA ARG A 123 -0.52 4.17 -18.11
C ARG A 123 -0.52 4.12 -16.57
N VAL A 124 0.66 4.03 -16.00
CA VAL A 124 0.96 4.19 -14.57
C VAL A 124 1.97 5.30 -14.39
N ASP A 125 1.62 6.31 -13.62
CA ASP A 125 2.53 7.39 -13.24
C ASP A 125 3.04 7.15 -11.82
N ALA A 126 4.37 7.11 -11.66
CA ALA A 126 5.03 6.95 -10.36
C ALA A 126 5.71 8.26 -9.95
N TRP A 127 5.41 8.73 -8.76
CA TRP A 127 5.88 10.00 -8.19
C TRP A 127 6.73 9.71 -6.94
N GLY A 128 7.85 10.39 -6.79
CA GLY A 128 8.70 10.20 -5.61
C GLY A 128 10.03 10.92 -5.71
N PRO A 129 10.89 10.82 -4.69
CA PRO A 129 12.20 11.45 -4.70
C PRO A 129 13.16 10.81 -5.72
N PRO A 130 14.21 11.53 -6.16
CA PRO A 130 15.33 10.90 -6.86
C PRO A 130 15.95 9.79 -5.99
N PRO A 131 16.40 8.66 -6.57
CA PRO A 131 16.59 8.39 -7.99
C PRO A 131 15.48 7.49 -8.61
N LEU A 132 14.20 7.83 -8.44
CA LEU A 132 13.07 7.02 -8.88
C LEU A 132 13.14 6.60 -10.37
N LYS A 133 13.51 7.52 -11.25
CA LYS A 133 13.67 7.21 -12.69
C LYS A 133 14.72 6.13 -12.94
N ARG A 134 15.84 6.22 -12.24
CA ARG A 134 16.90 5.21 -12.35
C ARG A 134 16.44 3.86 -11.80
N MET A 135 15.75 3.86 -10.65
CA MET A 135 15.20 2.63 -10.05
C MET A 135 14.23 1.94 -10.99
N THR A 136 13.31 2.70 -11.60
CA THR A 136 12.35 2.19 -12.60
C THR A 136 13.07 1.53 -13.78
N LYS A 137 14.06 2.23 -14.35
CA LYS A 137 14.85 1.67 -15.46
C LYS A 137 15.58 0.39 -15.04
N GLN A 138 16.28 0.41 -13.91
CA GLN A 138 17.04 -0.74 -13.41
C GLN A 138 16.14 -1.95 -13.13
N PHE A 139 14.93 -1.74 -12.63
CA PHE A 139 13.97 -2.81 -12.42
C PHE A 139 13.55 -3.46 -13.76
N PHE A 140 13.29 -2.67 -14.79
CA PHE A 140 12.97 -3.20 -16.11
C PHE A 140 14.15 -3.91 -16.77
N ASP A 141 15.35 -3.39 -16.62
CA ASP A 141 16.57 -4.04 -17.11
C ASP A 141 16.76 -5.42 -16.43
N LEU A 142 16.53 -5.50 -15.10
CA LEU A 142 16.59 -6.75 -14.35
C LEU A 142 15.59 -7.79 -14.83
N ASN A 143 14.37 -7.36 -15.18
CA ASN A 143 13.27 -8.23 -15.59
C ASN A 143 13.10 -8.32 -17.13
N ALA A 144 14.06 -7.80 -17.89
CA ALA A 144 13.94 -7.67 -19.36
C ALA A 144 13.65 -9.01 -20.05
N TYR A 145 14.25 -10.11 -19.57
CA TYR A 145 14.04 -11.44 -20.14
C TYR A 145 12.58 -11.90 -19.98
N ASP A 146 12.01 -11.83 -18.76
CA ASP A 146 10.62 -12.23 -18.50
C ASP A 146 9.63 -11.35 -19.27
N ILE A 147 9.87 -10.03 -19.27
CA ILE A 147 9.03 -9.06 -19.99
C ILE A 147 9.02 -9.37 -21.50
N ALA A 148 10.20 -9.56 -22.11
CA ALA A 148 10.29 -9.87 -23.53
C ALA A 148 9.64 -11.21 -23.88
N THR A 149 9.86 -12.24 -23.07
CA THR A 149 9.26 -13.56 -23.26
C THR A 149 7.74 -13.50 -23.23
N ARG A 150 7.15 -12.83 -22.21
CA ARG A 150 5.70 -12.72 -22.09
C ARG A 150 5.06 -11.86 -23.20
N ILE A 151 5.76 -10.86 -23.71
CA ILE A 151 5.29 -10.09 -24.87
C ILE A 151 5.25 -11.00 -26.11
N ALA A 152 6.30 -11.79 -26.34
CA ALA A 152 6.40 -12.65 -27.51
C ALA A 152 5.46 -13.86 -27.46
N ASP A 153 5.34 -14.52 -26.30
CA ASP A 153 4.60 -15.77 -26.12
C ASP A 153 3.11 -15.54 -25.81
N GLU A 154 2.83 -14.58 -24.92
CA GLU A 154 1.46 -14.33 -24.44
C GLU A 154 0.76 -13.15 -25.16
N GLY A 155 1.46 -12.44 -26.06
CA GLY A 155 0.90 -11.28 -26.78
C GLY A 155 0.57 -10.10 -25.87
N ARG A 156 1.29 -9.93 -24.77
CA ARG A 156 1.07 -8.81 -23.83
C ARG A 156 1.48 -7.49 -24.45
N VAL A 157 0.80 -6.42 -24.05
CA VAL A 157 1.24 -5.05 -24.39
C VAL A 157 2.62 -4.76 -23.81
N PRO A 158 3.48 -3.99 -24.49
CA PRO A 158 4.78 -3.60 -23.93
C PRO A 158 4.64 -2.90 -22.58
N LEU A 159 5.33 -3.39 -21.55
CA LEU A 159 5.24 -2.85 -20.19
C LEU A 159 5.93 -1.49 -20.03
N VAL A 160 7.18 -1.39 -20.52
CA VAL A 160 8.03 -0.22 -20.30
C VAL A 160 7.36 1.12 -20.69
N PRO A 161 6.68 1.21 -21.87
CA PRO A 161 5.99 2.44 -22.25
C PRO A 161 4.79 2.81 -21.38
N LEU A 162 4.28 1.89 -20.56
CA LEU A 162 3.16 2.19 -19.67
C LEU A 162 3.57 2.94 -18.41
N VAL A 163 4.86 2.90 -18.02
CA VAL A 163 5.31 3.39 -16.71
C VAL A 163 6.13 4.66 -16.85
N HIS A 164 5.65 5.71 -16.20
CA HIS A 164 6.26 7.04 -16.24
C HIS A 164 6.68 7.46 -14.84
N ALA A 165 7.98 7.52 -14.60
CA ALA A 165 8.53 7.96 -13.32
C ALA A 165 8.78 9.48 -13.32
N HIS A 166 8.30 10.15 -12.26
CA HIS A 166 8.40 11.58 -12.03
C HIS A 166 9.13 11.85 -10.71
N GLU A 167 10.25 12.54 -10.78
CA GLU A 167 11.05 12.85 -9.61
C GLU A 167 10.68 14.20 -9.00
N LEU A 168 10.41 14.18 -7.70
CA LEU A 168 10.08 15.34 -6.89
C LEU A 168 11.29 15.77 -6.06
N ASN A 169 11.67 17.03 -6.14
CA ASN A 169 12.79 17.59 -5.36
C ASN A 169 12.33 18.64 -4.32
N LYS A 170 11.05 19.00 -4.33
CA LYS A 170 10.44 19.98 -3.42
C LYS A 170 8.97 19.72 -3.25
N GLY A 171 8.39 20.23 -2.16
CA GLY A 171 6.94 20.25 -1.95
C GLY A 171 6.21 21.14 -3.00
N GLY A 172 4.91 20.98 -3.04
CA GLY A 172 3.99 21.69 -3.93
C GLY A 172 3.03 20.75 -4.65
N PRO A 173 2.32 21.23 -5.69
CA PRO A 173 1.43 20.41 -6.51
C PRO A 173 2.20 19.26 -7.18
N VAL A 174 1.65 18.06 -7.12
CA VAL A 174 2.22 16.85 -7.71
C VAL A 174 1.48 16.46 -8.97
N MET A 175 0.18 16.27 -8.88
CA MET A 175 -0.69 15.92 -10.00
C MET A 175 -2.14 16.31 -9.71
N GLN A 176 -2.95 16.31 -10.76
CA GLN A 176 -4.39 16.44 -10.69
C GLN A 176 -5.00 15.66 -11.85
N ASP A 177 -6.05 14.91 -11.58
CA ASP A 177 -6.87 14.25 -12.59
C ASP A 177 -8.37 14.59 -12.39
N GLU A 178 -9.26 13.84 -13.00
CA GLU A 178 -10.72 14.02 -12.85
C GLU A 178 -11.25 13.68 -11.45
N ASN A 179 -10.49 12.89 -10.69
CA ASN A 179 -10.90 12.36 -9.39
C ASN A 179 -10.44 13.26 -8.23
N LEU A 180 -9.16 13.62 -8.23
CA LEU A 180 -8.53 14.29 -7.10
C LEU A 180 -7.31 15.11 -7.49
N LYS A 181 -6.86 15.92 -6.54
CA LYS A 181 -5.61 16.66 -6.60
C LYS A 181 -4.65 16.10 -5.54
N VAL A 182 -3.35 15.97 -5.89
CA VAL A 182 -2.29 15.59 -4.96
C VAL A 182 -1.30 16.72 -4.77
N THR A 183 -0.99 17.00 -3.50
CA THR A 183 0.03 17.97 -3.08
C THR A 183 1.04 17.27 -2.16
N ALA A 184 2.32 17.58 -2.28
CA ALA A 184 3.37 17.07 -1.41
C ALA A 184 3.96 18.18 -0.54
N ALA A 185 4.44 17.82 0.65
CA ALA A 185 5.33 18.64 1.45
C ALA A 185 6.60 17.86 1.77
N LEU A 186 7.72 18.55 1.92
CA LEU A 186 8.92 17.96 2.49
C LEU A 186 8.69 17.68 3.96
N VAL A 187 9.13 16.50 4.42
CA VAL A 187 9.10 16.09 5.82
C VAL A 187 10.51 15.80 6.33
N HIS A 188 10.67 15.66 7.65
CA HIS A 188 11.98 15.58 8.27
C HIS A 188 12.36 14.13 8.58
N HIS A 189 13.09 13.48 7.67
CA HIS A 189 13.53 12.09 7.83
C HIS A 189 15.02 11.87 7.47
N PRO A 190 15.98 12.70 7.98
CA PRO A 190 17.39 12.51 7.67
C PRO A 190 17.92 11.19 8.24
N PRO A 191 18.93 10.54 7.60
CA PRO A 191 19.67 11.06 6.44
C PRO A 191 19.00 10.82 5.08
N VAL A 192 17.79 10.25 5.02
CA VAL A 192 17.09 10.01 3.77
C VAL A 192 16.35 11.28 3.35
N VAL A 193 16.91 11.96 2.37
CA VAL A 193 16.42 13.23 1.83
C VAL A 193 16.46 13.22 0.30
N PRO A 194 15.42 13.78 -0.36
CA PRO A 194 14.20 14.30 0.21
C PRO A 194 13.25 13.19 0.66
N ALA A 195 12.39 13.49 1.64
CA ALA A 195 11.26 12.69 2.08
C ALA A 195 9.99 13.53 2.00
N PHE A 196 8.85 12.90 1.67
CA PHE A 196 7.60 13.59 1.38
C PHE A 196 6.43 13.03 2.19
N GLY A 197 5.57 13.94 2.68
CA GLY A 197 4.19 13.64 2.98
C GLY A 197 3.31 14.03 1.78
N TYR A 198 2.20 13.33 1.60
CA TYR A 198 1.25 13.58 0.50
C TYR A 198 -0.15 13.89 1.02
N ARG A 199 -0.81 14.87 0.38
CA ARG A 199 -2.22 15.20 0.60
C ARG A 199 -3.00 14.92 -0.66
N PHE A 200 -4.12 14.20 -0.50
CA PHE A 200 -5.07 13.85 -1.54
C PHE A 200 -6.39 14.57 -1.25
N ASP A 201 -6.81 15.44 -2.13
CA ASP A 201 -8.06 16.20 -2.02
C ASP A 201 -9.03 15.76 -3.12
N ALA A 202 -10.12 15.08 -2.75
CA ALA A 202 -11.27 14.80 -3.61
C ALA A 202 -12.46 15.70 -3.24
N ARG A 203 -13.58 15.56 -3.93
CA ARG A 203 -14.78 16.38 -3.65
C ARG A 203 -15.38 16.14 -2.29
N ASP A 204 -15.32 14.90 -1.81
CA ASP A 204 -16.01 14.42 -0.61
C ASP A 204 -15.08 14.29 0.60
N ARG A 205 -13.78 14.24 0.39
CA ARG A 205 -12.83 13.92 1.46
C ARG A 205 -11.41 14.37 1.14
N SER A 206 -10.64 14.66 2.20
CA SER A 206 -9.19 14.90 2.13
C SER A 206 -8.43 13.93 3.04
N ILE A 207 -7.35 13.34 2.51
CA ILE A 207 -6.50 12.39 3.22
C ILE A 207 -5.05 12.87 3.14
N VAL A 208 -4.35 12.87 4.26
CA VAL A 208 -2.91 13.14 4.32
C VAL A 208 -2.19 11.90 4.83
N ILE A 209 -1.08 11.56 4.19
CA ILE A 209 -0.18 10.47 4.58
C ILE A 209 1.18 11.10 4.85
N SER A 210 1.69 10.95 6.07
CA SER A 210 2.91 11.62 6.52
C SER A 210 4.18 11.10 5.83
N GLY A 211 4.21 9.83 5.42
CA GLY A 211 5.47 9.10 5.30
C GLY A 211 6.16 9.02 6.66
N ASP A 212 7.45 8.67 6.67
CA ASP A 212 8.25 8.67 7.90
C ASP A 212 8.79 10.07 8.17
N THR A 213 8.63 10.55 9.39
CA THR A 213 9.07 11.90 9.75
C THR A 213 9.22 12.09 11.26
N ALA A 214 10.21 12.85 11.68
CA ALA A 214 10.13 13.55 12.96
C ALA A 214 9.04 14.65 12.88
N PRO A 215 8.54 15.19 14.00
CA PRO A 215 7.53 16.26 13.99
C PRO A 215 7.92 17.38 13.03
N SER A 216 6.99 17.75 12.12
CA SER A 216 7.26 18.66 10.99
C SER A 216 6.18 19.73 10.86
N ASP A 217 6.58 21.00 10.89
CA ASP A 217 5.68 22.13 10.65
C ASP A 217 5.11 22.13 9.23
N ASP A 218 5.87 21.64 8.25
CA ASP A 218 5.40 21.56 6.88
C ASP A 218 4.36 20.45 6.70
N LEU A 219 4.45 19.34 7.46
CA LEU A 219 3.38 18.35 7.54
C LEU A 219 2.12 18.93 8.22
N ILE A 220 2.27 19.70 9.31
CA ILE A 220 1.13 20.38 9.97
C ILE A 220 0.40 21.27 8.96
N LYS A 221 1.12 22.09 8.18
CA LYS A 221 0.54 22.95 7.14
C LYS A 221 -0.14 22.13 6.04
N LEU A 222 0.50 21.04 5.58
CA LEU A 222 -0.06 20.15 4.57
C LEU A 222 -1.38 19.51 5.04
N ALA A 223 -1.42 19.10 6.31
CA ALA A 223 -2.56 18.41 6.92
C ALA A 223 -3.66 19.35 7.40
N GLN A 224 -3.50 20.68 7.28
CA GLN A 224 -4.47 21.65 7.79
C GLN A 224 -5.90 21.31 7.37
N GLY A 225 -6.78 21.06 8.39
CA GLY A 225 -8.20 20.79 8.21
C GLY A 225 -8.53 19.50 7.42
N ALA A 226 -7.59 18.59 7.25
CA ALA A 226 -7.84 17.34 6.55
C ALA A 226 -8.84 16.44 7.30
N ASP A 227 -9.59 15.63 6.55
CA ASP A 227 -10.53 14.68 7.16
C ASP A 227 -9.78 13.53 7.85
N VAL A 228 -8.67 13.08 7.26
CA VAL A 228 -7.83 12.01 7.82
C VAL A 228 -6.36 12.37 7.70
N LEU A 229 -5.63 12.17 8.79
CA LEU A 229 -4.17 12.13 8.81
C LEU A 229 -3.72 10.72 9.17
N VAL A 230 -3.04 10.05 8.25
CA VAL A 230 -2.28 8.83 8.51
C VAL A 230 -0.86 9.25 8.88
N HIS A 231 -0.42 8.91 10.08
CA HIS A 231 0.88 9.34 10.60
C HIS A 231 1.71 8.15 11.08
N ASP A 232 3.02 8.17 10.81
CA ASP A 232 3.96 7.22 11.41
C ASP A 232 3.96 7.36 12.94
N ALA A 233 4.19 6.26 13.65
CA ALA A 233 4.09 6.31 15.09
C ALA A 233 5.08 5.39 15.81
N LEU A 234 5.78 5.96 16.80
CA LEU A 234 6.60 5.23 17.76
C LEU A 234 5.88 5.09 19.11
N TYR A 235 5.95 3.89 19.69
CA TYR A 235 5.64 3.71 21.11
C TYR A 235 6.93 3.56 21.91
N VAL A 236 7.41 4.64 22.47
CA VAL A 236 8.73 4.75 23.09
C VAL A 236 9.05 3.64 24.10
N PRO A 237 8.14 3.25 25.03
CA PRO A 237 8.42 2.19 25.98
C PRO A 237 8.66 0.80 25.33
N GLY A 238 8.26 0.61 24.07
CA GLY A 238 8.49 -0.62 23.32
C GLY A 238 9.83 -0.68 22.60
N ILE A 239 10.47 0.49 22.36
CA ILE A 239 11.70 0.55 21.56
C ILE A 239 12.86 -0.19 22.24
N ASP A 240 13.00 -0.12 23.55
CA ASP A 240 14.07 -0.81 24.28
C ASP A 240 13.96 -2.34 24.11
N ARG A 241 12.73 -2.87 24.15
CA ARG A 241 12.50 -4.32 23.88
C ARG A 241 12.80 -4.68 22.45
N LEU A 242 12.40 -3.81 21.50
CA LEU A 242 12.64 -4.02 20.07
C LEU A 242 14.13 -4.14 19.75
N VAL A 243 14.99 -3.32 20.36
CA VAL A 243 16.43 -3.31 20.08
C VAL A 243 17.22 -4.27 20.98
N ALA A 244 16.61 -4.83 22.01
CA ALA A 244 17.28 -5.76 22.92
C ALA A 244 17.87 -6.96 22.14
N GLY A 245 19.13 -7.26 22.37
CA GLY A 245 19.83 -8.36 21.70
C GLY A 245 20.30 -8.08 20.27
N ILE A 246 20.09 -6.87 19.74
CA ILE A 246 20.62 -6.46 18.44
C ILE A 246 22.05 -5.90 18.64
N PRO A 247 23.07 -6.35 17.87
CA PRO A 247 24.47 -5.94 18.10
C PRO A 247 24.72 -4.42 18.07
N ASN A 248 23.93 -3.67 17.29
CA ASN A 248 23.99 -2.20 17.17
C ASN A 248 22.84 -1.47 17.88
N ALA A 249 22.31 -2.04 18.96
CA ALA A 249 21.11 -1.58 19.66
C ALA A 249 21.10 -0.06 19.97
N THR A 250 22.19 0.49 20.48
CA THR A 250 22.27 1.91 20.84
C THR A 250 22.11 2.82 19.62
N SER A 251 22.84 2.57 18.54
CA SER A 251 22.76 3.35 17.30
C SER A 251 21.40 3.22 16.64
N LEU A 252 20.82 2.02 16.64
CA LEU A 252 19.51 1.77 16.09
C LEU A 252 18.41 2.50 16.87
N LYS A 253 18.46 2.45 18.21
CA LYS A 253 17.52 3.20 19.05
C LYS A 253 17.60 4.70 18.78
N GLN A 254 18.81 5.25 18.74
CA GLN A 254 19.01 6.68 18.46
C GLN A 254 18.46 7.05 17.07
N SER A 255 18.74 6.24 16.06
CA SER A 255 18.23 6.42 14.71
C SER A 255 16.69 6.43 14.69
N ILE A 256 16.04 5.40 15.22
CA ILE A 256 14.58 5.31 15.29
C ILE A 256 14.00 6.55 15.95
N MET A 257 14.51 6.93 17.13
CA MET A 257 13.98 8.07 17.91
C MET A 257 14.17 9.43 17.24
N SER A 258 15.20 9.60 16.41
CA SER A 258 15.48 10.89 15.78
C SER A 258 14.79 11.14 14.44
N HIS A 259 14.26 10.07 13.82
CA HIS A 259 13.73 10.15 12.45
C HIS A 259 12.22 9.92 12.35
N HIS A 260 11.57 9.59 13.45
CA HIS A 260 10.15 9.25 13.50
C HIS A 260 9.43 10.05 14.60
N THR A 261 8.12 10.01 14.54
CA THR A 261 7.25 10.73 15.48
C THR A 261 6.68 9.78 16.53
N THR A 262 6.72 10.16 17.82
CA THR A 262 6.04 9.38 18.86
C THR A 262 4.53 9.43 18.69
N ALA A 263 3.79 8.42 19.19
CA ALA A 263 2.33 8.46 19.16
C ALA A 263 1.75 9.70 19.85
N GLU A 264 2.40 10.17 20.93
CA GLU A 264 2.04 11.41 21.61
C GLU A 264 2.24 12.63 20.71
N ASP A 265 3.39 12.72 20.01
CA ASP A 265 3.67 13.83 19.10
C ASP A 265 2.80 13.77 17.83
N ALA A 266 2.45 12.57 17.34
CA ALA A 266 1.47 12.42 16.25
C ALA A 266 0.11 13.01 16.66
N GLY A 267 -0.30 12.81 17.92
CA GLY A 267 -1.47 13.49 18.50
C GLY A 267 -1.32 15.02 18.51
N ARG A 268 -0.14 15.54 18.84
CA ARG A 268 0.16 16.98 18.82
C ARG A 268 0.09 17.56 17.41
N VAL A 269 0.69 16.88 16.43
CA VAL A 269 0.63 17.23 15.00
C VAL A 269 -0.83 17.25 14.52
N ALA A 270 -1.60 16.20 14.81
CA ALA A 270 -3.01 16.10 14.44
C ALA A 270 -3.86 17.24 15.02
N GLN A 271 -3.63 17.59 16.31
CA GLN A 271 -4.34 18.68 16.97
C GLN A 271 -3.95 20.03 16.36
N ALA A 272 -2.66 20.27 16.11
CA ALA A 272 -2.17 21.52 15.52
C ALA A 272 -2.67 21.72 14.09
N ALA A 273 -2.76 20.63 13.31
CA ALA A 273 -3.32 20.65 11.96
C ALA A 273 -4.86 20.72 11.94
N GLY A 274 -5.53 20.49 13.07
CA GLY A 274 -7.00 20.49 13.12
C GLY A 274 -7.65 19.41 12.27
N VAL A 275 -7.02 18.24 12.16
CA VAL A 275 -7.59 17.12 11.39
C VAL A 275 -8.80 16.51 12.09
N LYS A 276 -9.72 15.88 11.35
CA LYS A 276 -10.89 15.25 11.95
C LYS A 276 -10.59 13.90 12.57
N THR A 277 -9.71 13.11 11.96
CA THR A 277 -9.35 11.76 12.42
C THR A 277 -7.84 11.54 12.28
N LEU A 278 -7.21 11.00 13.31
CA LEU A 278 -5.82 10.54 13.31
C LEU A 278 -5.79 9.01 13.16
N VAL A 279 -5.02 8.53 12.20
CA VAL A 279 -4.72 7.11 12.01
C VAL A 279 -3.23 6.91 12.26
N LEU A 280 -2.88 6.12 13.25
CA LEU A 280 -1.50 5.74 13.52
C LEU A 280 -1.13 4.55 12.63
N SER A 281 -0.07 4.67 11.85
CA SER A 281 0.45 3.63 10.95
C SER A 281 1.97 3.58 11.06
N HIS A 282 2.66 2.76 10.26
CA HIS A 282 4.10 2.57 10.40
C HIS A 282 4.50 2.36 11.86
N LEU A 283 3.79 1.41 12.52
CA LEU A 283 3.91 1.22 13.98
C LEU A 283 5.26 0.62 14.36
N VAL A 284 5.94 1.24 15.32
CA VAL A 284 7.20 0.72 15.87
C VAL A 284 7.15 0.75 17.40
N PRO A 285 7.17 -0.43 18.09
CA PRO A 285 7.21 -1.78 17.54
C PRO A 285 5.84 -2.23 16.99
N ALA A 286 5.82 -2.93 15.86
CA ALA A 286 4.57 -3.37 15.23
C ALA A 286 3.94 -4.61 15.91
N GLU A 287 4.74 -5.51 16.45
CA GLU A 287 4.33 -6.84 16.94
C GLU A 287 4.77 -7.11 18.38
N ASP A 288 4.85 -6.09 19.23
CA ASP A 288 5.16 -6.29 20.65
C ASP A 288 3.87 -6.62 21.42
N PRO A 289 3.70 -7.85 21.94
CA PRO A 289 2.48 -8.25 22.64
C PRO A 289 2.25 -7.47 23.95
N ALA A 290 3.28 -6.77 24.45
CA ALA A 290 3.17 -5.91 25.62
C ALA A 290 2.67 -4.49 25.29
N VAL A 291 2.50 -4.17 24.01
CA VAL A 291 1.99 -2.86 23.54
C VAL A 291 0.58 -3.05 22.98
N THR A 292 -0.41 -2.72 23.79
CA THR A 292 -1.82 -2.84 23.40
C THR A 292 -2.27 -1.67 22.52
N GLU A 293 -3.34 -1.88 21.75
CA GLU A 293 -3.97 -0.81 20.96
C GLU A 293 -4.34 0.41 21.83
N GLN A 294 -4.85 0.16 23.03
CA GLN A 294 -5.22 1.23 23.96
C GLN A 294 -4.04 2.11 24.36
N MET A 295 -2.84 1.53 24.51
CA MET A 295 -1.63 2.31 24.85
C MET A 295 -1.26 3.30 23.76
N TRP A 296 -1.41 2.93 22.47
CA TRP A 296 -1.22 3.83 21.33
C TRP A 296 -2.24 4.98 21.36
N ILE A 297 -3.52 4.62 21.59
CA ILE A 297 -4.62 5.60 21.67
C ILE A 297 -4.40 6.56 22.80
N ASP A 298 -4.07 6.07 23.98
CA ASP A 298 -3.86 6.91 25.19
C ASP A 298 -2.70 7.88 24.98
N ALA A 299 -1.60 7.45 24.37
CA ALA A 299 -0.47 8.30 24.05
C ALA A 299 -0.88 9.45 23.10
N ALA A 300 -1.56 9.16 21.99
CA ALA A 300 -2.01 10.20 21.06
C ALA A 300 -3.04 11.15 21.68
N ARG A 301 -3.90 10.64 22.54
CA ARG A 301 -4.95 11.42 23.23
C ARG A 301 -4.45 12.38 24.28
N VAL A 302 -3.18 12.33 24.65
CA VAL A 302 -2.57 13.37 25.49
C VAL A 302 -2.77 14.76 24.86
N HIS A 303 -2.73 14.83 23.52
CA HIS A 303 -2.87 16.11 22.80
C HIS A 303 -4.06 16.16 21.84
N PHE A 304 -4.49 15.03 21.27
CA PHE A 304 -5.54 15.01 20.25
C PHE A 304 -6.90 14.63 20.83
N ARG A 305 -7.92 15.47 20.56
CA ARG A 305 -9.28 15.27 21.06
C ARG A 305 -10.21 14.54 20.11
N GLY A 306 -9.78 14.38 18.85
CA GLY A 306 -10.55 13.69 17.82
C GLY A 306 -10.43 12.16 17.92
N PRO A 307 -11.11 11.43 17.03
CA PRO A 307 -10.95 9.98 16.87
C PRO A 307 -9.52 9.59 16.55
N VAL A 308 -8.98 8.62 17.30
CA VAL A 308 -7.68 7.99 17.06
C VAL A 308 -7.91 6.54 16.67
N ILE A 309 -7.37 6.12 15.55
CA ILE A 309 -7.44 4.76 15.01
C ILE A 309 -6.02 4.21 14.96
N VAL A 310 -5.79 3.05 15.56
CA VAL A 310 -4.53 2.31 15.39
C VAL A 310 -4.66 1.45 14.14
N GLY A 311 -3.80 1.70 13.16
CA GLY A 311 -3.83 1.03 11.86
C GLY A 311 -3.60 -0.48 11.99
N LYS A 312 -4.33 -1.23 11.18
CA LYS A 312 -4.15 -2.67 10.97
C LYS A 312 -4.16 -2.93 9.48
N ASP A 313 -3.43 -3.95 9.07
CA ASP A 313 -3.44 -4.37 7.67
C ASP A 313 -4.86 -4.66 7.20
N LEU A 314 -5.17 -4.19 5.98
CA LEU A 314 -6.46 -4.29 5.31
C LEU A 314 -7.61 -3.51 5.97
N LEU A 315 -7.32 -2.67 6.97
CA LEU A 315 -8.33 -1.79 7.54
C LEU A 315 -8.72 -0.71 6.52
N GLU A 316 -10.01 -0.60 6.27
CA GLU A 316 -10.61 0.48 5.48
C GLU A 316 -11.09 1.62 6.40
N ILE A 317 -10.77 2.86 5.99
CA ILE A 317 -11.07 4.09 6.73
C ILE A 317 -12.06 4.95 5.93
#